data_43b752c157ac1d585e8670e04628636f
#
_entry.id   43b752c157ac1d585e8670e04628636f
#
_cell.length_a   1.000
_cell.length_b   1.000
_cell.length_c   1.000
_cell.angle_alpha   90.00
_cell.angle_beta   90.00
_cell.angle_gamma   90.00
#
_symmetry.space_group_name_H-M   'P 1'
#
loop_
_entity.id
_entity.type
_entity.pdbx_description
1 polymer ?
#
loop_
_entity_poly.entity_id
_entity_poly.type
_entity_poly.pdbx_seq_one_letter_code
_entity_poly.pdbx_strand_id
1 'polypeptide(L)'
;MGAAASVIQEYYKAVDYWADIVGNRDWKLSVWIVGQNDVDLVDRFLEIERSPVGQFDDIFFRFDTPYRGDDEEYTEQLWQEYAGWFSEKVEEKYDILRALRHDGLLKEEYIPDVSVEHTAGNLWREMLRFKACISRLDDAFFCLYFPPEQERGYSRTGWFGNVLKEGVPQGIRMTTIDLKKNRSIR
;
A
#
# COMPACT_ATOMS: atom_id res chain seq x y z
N MET A 1 -12.52 30.52 9.66
CA MET A 1 -12.48 30.28 8.20
C MET A 1 -11.09 29.95 7.67
N GLY A 2 -10.02 30.44 8.25
CA GLY A 2 -8.66 30.17 7.75
C GLY A 2 -8.15 28.71 7.85
N ALA A 3 -8.48 27.98 8.92
CA ALA A 3 -7.97 26.63 9.14
C ALA A 3 -8.54 25.59 8.16
N ALA A 4 -9.82 25.64 7.86
CA ALA A 4 -10.46 24.70 6.91
C ALA A 4 -9.95 24.92 5.47
N ALA A 5 -9.77 26.16 5.06
CA ALA A 5 -9.22 26.48 3.74
C ALA A 5 -7.76 26.00 3.60
N SER A 6 -6.96 26.09 4.68
CA SER A 6 -5.58 25.59 4.72
C SER A 6 -5.52 24.07 4.56
N VAL A 7 -6.36 23.31 5.28
CA VAL A 7 -6.41 21.85 5.19
C VAL A 7 -6.80 21.38 3.78
N ILE A 8 -7.76 22.04 3.16
CA ILE A 8 -8.17 21.75 1.78
C ILE A 8 -7.03 22.01 0.80
N GLN A 9 -6.30 23.11 0.97
CA GLN A 9 -5.16 23.44 0.11
C GLN A 9 -4.03 22.39 0.25
N GLU A 10 -3.71 21.96 1.46
CA GLU A 10 -2.69 20.93 1.68
C GLU A 10 -3.11 19.57 1.12
N TYR A 11 -4.41 19.24 1.22
CA TYR A 11 -4.94 18.02 0.58
C TYR A 11 -4.73 18.05 -0.94
N TYR A 12 -5.07 19.15 -1.61
CA TYR A 12 -4.85 19.29 -3.06
C TYR A 12 -3.37 19.25 -3.44
N LYS A 13 -2.46 19.74 -2.61
CA LYS A 13 -1.02 19.53 -2.83
C LYS A 13 -0.63 18.08 -2.82
N ALA A 14 -1.20 17.27 -1.94
CA ALA A 14 -0.97 15.83 -1.93
C ALA A 14 -1.48 15.16 -3.21
N VAL A 15 -2.67 15.54 -3.67
CA VAL A 15 -3.24 15.08 -4.96
C VAL A 15 -2.33 15.48 -6.14
N ASP A 16 -1.90 16.73 -6.20
CA ASP A 16 -1.02 17.22 -7.27
C ASP A 16 0.32 16.51 -7.28
N TYR A 17 0.93 16.34 -6.12
CA TYR A 17 2.18 15.59 -5.98
C TYR A 17 2.04 14.15 -6.48
N TRP A 18 0.96 13.46 -6.09
CA TRP A 18 0.73 12.10 -6.56
C TRP A 18 0.48 12.07 -8.06
N ALA A 19 -0.29 13.01 -8.61
CA ALA A 19 -0.55 13.14 -10.04
C ALA A 19 0.76 13.31 -10.85
N ASP A 20 1.71 14.08 -10.32
CA ASP A 20 3.01 14.29 -10.97
C ASP A 20 3.84 13.02 -11.07
N ILE A 21 3.79 12.16 -10.07
CA ILE A 21 4.62 10.94 -10.02
C ILE A 21 3.94 9.71 -10.59
N VAL A 22 2.61 9.65 -10.59
CA VAL A 22 1.86 8.44 -10.98
C VAL A 22 2.08 8.05 -12.44
N GLY A 23 2.29 9.03 -13.30
CA GLY A 23 2.57 8.83 -14.72
C GLY A 23 3.92 8.19 -15.02
N ASN A 24 4.89 8.34 -14.13
CA ASN A 24 6.16 7.64 -14.24
C ASN A 24 5.99 6.19 -13.77
N ARG A 25 6.18 5.24 -14.68
CA ARG A 25 5.96 3.81 -14.40
C ARG A 25 7.18 3.08 -13.83
N ASP A 26 8.31 3.75 -13.69
CA ASP A 26 9.59 3.12 -13.35
C ASP A 26 9.93 3.13 -11.86
N TRP A 27 9.32 4.03 -11.07
CA TRP A 27 9.59 4.08 -9.64
C TRP A 27 8.92 2.91 -8.88
N LYS A 28 9.57 2.44 -7.82
CA LYS A 28 9.13 1.31 -6.99
C LYS A 28 8.79 1.69 -5.56
N LEU A 29 9.36 2.77 -5.06
CA LEU A 29 9.10 3.30 -3.72
C LEU A 29 8.99 4.82 -3.78
N SER A 30 7.90 5.35 -3.24
CA SER A 30 7.70 6.77 -2.96
C SER A 30 7.72 7.02 -1.45
N VAL A 31 8.44 8.05 -1.03
CA VAL A 31 8.55 8.44 0.37
C VAL A 31 8.04 9.85 0.55
N TRP A 32 6.95 10.01 1.30
CA TRP A 32 6.42 11.30 1.68
C TRP A 32 7.22 11.86 2.85
N ILE A 33 7.97 12.92 2.61
CA ILE A 33 8.77 13.58 3.66
C ILE A 33 7.97 14.77 4.19
N VAL A 34 7.33 14.59 5.34
CA VAL A 34 6.39 15.55 5.90
C VAL A 34 6.71 15.91 7.35
N GLY A 35 6.15 17.02 7.84
CA GLY A 35 6.14 17.36 9.26
C GLY A 35 5.15 16.47 10.03
N GLN A 36 5.32 16.42 11.36
CA GLN A 36 4.44 15.62 12.21
C GLN A 36 2.95 15.97 12.04
N ASN A 37 2.65 17.25 11.81
CA ASN A 37 1.27 17.74 11.68
C ASN A 37 0.64 17.39 10.32
N ASP A 38 1.45 17.00 9.33
CA ASP A 38 0.99 16.71 7.97
C ASP A 38 0.78 15.21 7.72
N VAL A 39 1.18 14.35 8.67
CA VAL A 39 1.05 12.89 8.55
C VAL A 39 -0.40 12.49 8.35
N ASP A 40 -1.30 13.02 9.17
CA ASP A 40 -2.74 12.70 9.10
C ASP A 40 -3.35 13.11 7.75
N LEU A 41 -2.82 14.15 7.14
CA LEU A 41 -3.27 14.61 5.83
C LEU A 41 -2.92 13.62 4.71
N VAL A 42 -1.67 13.14 4.70
CA VAL A 42 -1.20 12.14 3.73
C VAL A 42 -1.90 10.80 3.97
N ASP A 43 -2.04 10.39 5.22
CA ASP A 43 -2.78 9.18 5.59
C ASP A 43 -4.24 9.25 5.11
N ARG A 44 -4.89 10.39 5.30
CA ARG A 44 -6.25 10.66 4.80
C ARG A 44 -6.34 10.62 3.29
N PHE A 45 -5.38 11.20 2.59
CA PHE A 45 -5.30 11.14 1.12
C PHE A 45 -5.24 9.69 0.64
N LEU A 46 -4.34 8.88 1.19
CA LEU A 46 -4.19 7.48 0.81
C LEU A 46 -5.42 6.63 1.17
N GLU A 47 -6.10 6.94 2.27
CA GLU A 47 -7.38 6.29 2.63
C GLU A 47 -8.51 6.63 1.63
N ILE A 48 -8.57 7.86 1.13
CA ILE A 48 -9.54 8.25 0.10
C ILE A 48 -9.25 7.51 -1.20
N GLU A 49 -7.98 7.39 -1.60
CA GLU A 49 -7.60 6.65 -2.81
C GLU A 49 -7.89 5.14 -2.70
N ARG A 50 -7.90 4.55 -1.51
CA ARG A 50 -8.37 3.19 -1.28
C ARG A 50 -9.87 3.00 -1.49
N SER A 51 -10.62 4.07 -1.45
CA SER A 51 -12.08 4.02 -1.56
C SER A 51 -12.55 4.07 -3.02
N PRO A 52 -13.80 3.68 -3.31
CA PRO A 52 -14.36 3.77 -4.66
C PRO A 52 -14.44 5.20 -5.24
N VAL A 53 -14.23 6.22 -4.41
CA VAL A 53 -14.22 7.64 -4.83
C VAL A 53 -12.81 8.18 -5.07
N GLY A 54 -11.78 7.32 -5.05
CA GLY A 54 -10.42 7.67 -5.42
C GLY A 54 -10.34 8.19 -6.86
N GLN A 55 -9.36 9.04 -7.13
CA GLN A 55 -9.19 9.73 -8.41
C GLN A 55 -8.23 9.02 -9.36
N PHE A 56 -7.43 8.11 -8.85
CA PHE A 56 -6.38 7.42 -9.61
C PHE A 56 -6.76 5.95 -9.87
N ASP A 57 -6.25 5.42 -10.98
CA ASP A 57 -6.53 4.05 -11.42
C ASP A 57 -5.78 2.98 -10.60
N ASP A 58 -4.77 3.38 -9.82
CA ASP A 58 -4.01 2.48 -8.97
C ASP A 58 -4.88 1.95 -7.82
N ILE A 59 -4.68 0.69 -7.47
CA ILE A 59 -5.37 0.05 -6.36
C ILE A 59 -4.48 0.09 -5.12
N PHE A 60 -4.95 0.78 -4.08
CA PHE A 60 -4.19 0.97 -2.84
C PHE A 60 -4.51 -0.10 -1.81
N PHE A 61 -3.46 -0.68 -1.24
CA PHE A 61 -3.53 -1.59 -0.11
C PHE A 61 -2.73 -1.01 1.04
N ARG A 62 -3.30 -1.06 2.24
CA ARG A 62 -2.62 -0.63 3.47
C ARG A 62 -2.16 -1.85 4.26
N PHE A 63 -0.88 -1.91 4.57
CA PHE A 63 -0.31 -2.86 5.50
C PHE A 63 -0.15 -2.21 6.88
N ASP A 64 -0.90 -2.70 7.85
CA ASP A 64 -0.91 -2.17 9.23
C ASP A 64 0.09 -2.87 10.16
N THR A 65 0.71 -3.95 9.71
CA THR A 65 1.74 -4.68 10.46
C THR A 65 2.87 -3.76 10.90
N PRO A 66 3.15 -3.64 12.21
CA PRO A 66 4.26 -2.83 12.71
C PRO A 66 5.60 -3.53 12.49
N TYR A 67 6.65 -2.74 12.20
CA TYR A 67 8.02 -3.24 12.15
C TYR A 67 8.65 -3.22 13.56
N ARG A 68 9.21 -4.34 13.99
CA ARG A 68 9.78 -4.52 15.33
C ARG A 68 11.28 -4.86 15.33
N GLY A 69 11.98 -4.53 14.26
CA GLY A 69 13.43 -4.64 14.16
C GLY A 69 13.94 -5.93 13.55
N ASP A 70 13.07 -6.85 13.14
CA ASP A 70 13.42 -8.10 12.47
C ASP A 70 12.76 -8.17 11.09
N ASP A 71 13.57 -8.27 10.04
CA ASP A 71 13.11 -8.26 8.65
C ASP A 71 12.33 -9.54 8.28
N GLU A 72 12.77 -10.70 8.79
CA GLU A 72 12.12 -11.98 8.49
C GLU A 72 10.76 -12.06 9.19
N GLU A 73 10.72 -11.73 10.48
CA GLU A 73 9.47 -11.68 11.23
C GLU A 73 8.49 -10.69 10.60
N TYR A 74 8.96 -9.51 10.19
CA TYR A 74 8.12 -8.51 9.53
C TYR A 74 7.52 -9.02 8.24
N THR A 75 8.33 -9.66 7.39
CA THR A 75 7.87 -10.23 6.13
C THR A 75 6.86 -11.36 6.35
N GLU A 76 7.07 -12.22 7.35
CA GLU A 76 6.12 -13.26 7.75
C GLU A 76 4.79 -12.66 8.19
N GLN A 77 4.81 -11.59 8.98
CA GLN A 77 3.61 -10.90 9.44
C GLN A 77 2.86 -10.21 8.30
N LEU A 78 3.57 -9.65 7.30
CA LEU A 78 2.94 -9.09 6.09
C LEU A 78 2.21 -10.18 5.29
N TRP A 79 2.77 -11.37 5.19
CA TRP A 79 2.12 -12.52 4.58
C TRP A 79 0.83 -12.92 5.31
N GLN A 80 0.88 -12.97 6.64
CA GLN A 80 -0.28 -13.29 7.48
C GLN A 80 -1.37 -12.24 7.33
N GLU A 81 -1.01 -10.95 7.32
CA GLU A 81 -1.95 -9.85 7.09
C GLU A 81 -2.60 -9.97 5.71
N TYR A 82 -1.81 -10.17 4.66
CA TYR A 82 -2.31 -10.36 3.30
C TYR A 82 -3.28 -11.55 3.19
N ALA A 83 -2.89 -12.71 3.68
CA ALA A 83 -3.75 -13.89 3.67
C ALA A 83 -5.05 -13.65 4.47
N GLY A 84 -4.96 -12.91 5.57
CA GLY A 84 -6.10 -12.54 6.40
C GLY A 84 -7.14 -11.68 5.70
N TRP A 85 -6.77 -10.91 4.69
CA TRP A 85 -7.73 -10.11 3.91
C TRP A 85 -8.72 -10.97 3.13
N PHE A 86 -8.37 -12.20 2.80
CA PHE A 86 -9.19 -13.14 2.04
C PHE A 86 -9.96 -14.13 2.92
N SER A 87 -9.81 -14.03 4.24
CA SER A 87 -10.64 -14.80 5.17
C SER A 87 -12.10 -14.37 5.06
N GLU A 88 -13.02 -15.34 5.16
CA GLU A 88 -14.44 -15.07 5.09
C GLU A 88 -14.87 -14.06 6.14
N LYS A 89 -15.59 -13.03 5.71
CA LYS A 89 -16.11 -11.97 6.59
C LYS A 89 -17.60 -12.14 6.82
N VAL A 90 -18.04 -11.80 8.02
CA VAL A 90 -19.47 -11.82 8.39
C VAL A 90 -20.25 -10.79 7.56
N GLU A 91 -19.66 -9.59 7.38
CA GLU A 91 -20.26 -8.53 6.58
C GLU A 91 -19.70 -8.55 5.14
N GLU A 92 -20.60 -8.72 4.18
CA GLU A 92 -20.26 -8.84 2.75
C GLU A 92 -19.40 -7.69 2.23
N LYS A 93 -19.65 -6.47 2.69
CA LYS A 93 -18.89 -5.27 2.27
C LYS A 93 -17.39 -5.29 2.61
N TYR A 94 -16.98 -6.15 3.55
CA TYR A 94 -15.57 -6.33 3.93
C TYR A 94 -14.95 -7.59 3.33
N ASP A 95 -15.72 -8.37 2.60
CA ASP A 95 -15.24 -9.56 1.89
C ASP A 95 -14.87 -9.18 0.45
N ILE A 96 -13.57 -9.05 0.21
CA ILE A 96 -13.02 -8.57 -1.07
C ILE A 96 -13.50 -9.43 -2.25
N LEU A 97 -13.43 -10.76 -2.13
CA LEU A 97 -13.80 -11.66 -3.21
C LEU A 97 -15.30 -11.62 -3.49
N ARG A 98 -16.10 -11.53 -2.44
CA ARG A 98 -17.56 -11.44 -2.57
C ARG A 98 -17.97 -10.14 -3.25
N ALA A 99 -17.34 -9.01 -2.87
CA ALA A 99 -17.56 -7.73 -3.51
C ALA A 99 -17.17 -7.76 -5.00
N LEU A 100 -15.99 -8.26 -5.33
CA LEU A 100 -15.53 -8.38 -6.71
C LEU A 100 -16.42 -9.30 -7.56
N ARG A 101 -16.92 -10.37 -6.95
CA ARG A 101 -17.86 -11.30 -7.63
C ARG A 101 -19.21 -10.64 -7.87
N HIS A 102 -19.73 -9.91 -6.87
CA HIS A 102 -20.97 -9.16 -7.00
C HIS A 102 -20.91 -8.13 -8.12
N ASP A 103 -19.77 -7.43 -8.25
CA ASP A 103 -19.57 -6.40 -9.25
C ASP A 103 -19.18 -6.98 -10.64
N GLY A 104 -19.06 -8.29 -10.75
CA GLY A 104 -18.68 -8.97 -12.00
C GLY A 104 -17.24 -8.71 -12.44
N LEU A 105 -16.38 -8.36 -11.50
CA LEU A 105 -14.97 -8.04 -11.75
C LEU A 105 -14.04 -9.25 -11.53
N LEU A 106 -14.47 -10.26 -10.79
CA LEU A 106 -13.67 -11.46 -10.54
C LEU A 106 -13.77 -12.41 -11.73
N LYS A 107 -12.66 -12.62 -12.45
CA LYS A 107 -12.56 -13.54 -13.59
C LYS A 107 -12.39 -14.99 -13.17
N GLU A 108 -11.61 -15.20 -12.11
CA GLU A 108 -11.24 -16.51 -11.58
C GLU A 108 -11.30 -16.46 -10.06
N GLU A 109 -11.69 -17.56 -9.42
CA GLU A 109 -11.64 -17.69 -7.98
C GLU A 109 -10.18 -17.64 -7.49
N TYR A 110 -9.97 -16.93 -6.38
CA TYR A 110 -8.65 -16.70 -5.81
C TYR A 110 -8.58 -17.21 -4.37
N ILE A 111 -7.52 -17.92 -4.07
CA ILE A 111 -7.13 -18.31 -2.72
C ILE A 111 -5.62 -18.01 -2.60
N PRO A 112 -5.18 -17.27 -1.57
CA PRO A 112 -3.75 -17.04 -1.35
C PRO A 112 -2.99 -18.36 -1.21
N ASP A 113 -1.91 -18.53 -1.96
CA ASP A 113 -1.01 -19.67 -1.78
C ASP A 113 0.03 -19.35 -0.70
N VAL A 114 -0.23 -19.81 0.51
CA VAL A 114 0.66 -19.64 1.67
C VAL A 114 1.65 -20.79 1.84
N SER A 115 1.70 -21.74 0.90
CA SER A 115 2.64 -22.87 0.95
C SER A 115 4.04 -22.54 0.42
N VAL A 116 4.18 -21.41 -0.26
CA VAL A 116 5.46 -20.92 -0.77
C VAL A 116 6.30 -20.30 0.34
N GLU A 117 7.60 -20.17 0.11
CA GLU A 117 8.49 -19.45 1.04
C GLU A 117 8.02 -17.99 1.22
N HIS A 118 7.87 -17.54 2.46
CA HIS A 118 7.35 -16.22 2.81
C HIS A 118 8.42 -15.13 2.69
N THR A 119 8.86 -14.87 1.46
CA THR A 119 9.71 -13.74 1.11
C THR A 119 8.87 -12.57 0.60
N ALA A 120 9.42 -11.35 0.64
CA ALA A 120 8.77 -10.18 0.06
C ALA A 120 8.54 -10.37 -1.46
N GLY A 121 9.54 -10.91 -2.18
CA GLY A 121 9.40 -11.18 -3.61
C GLY A 121 8.26 -12.14 -3.94
N ASN A 122 8.08 -13.19 -3.13
CA ASN A 122 6.96 -14.12 -3.31
C ASN A 122 5.62 -13.46 -2.96
N LEU A 123 5.58 -12.58 -1.94
CA LEU A 123 4.38 -11.81 -1.61
C LEU A 123 3.95 -10.93 -2.79
N TRP A 124 4.89 -10.24 -3.44
CA TRP A 124 4.58 -9.43 -4.61
C TRP A 124 4.05 -10.27 -5.77
N ARG A 125 4.63 -11.44 -6.00
CA ARG A 125 4.12 -12.36 -7.04
C ARG A 125 2.72 -12.86 -6.73
N GLU A 126 2.46 -13.17 -5.47
CA GLU A 126 1.14 -13.60 -5.02
C GLU A 126 0.09 -12.51 -5.18
N MET A 127 0.43 -11.26 -4.84
CA MET A 127 -0.45 -10.11 -5.10
C MET A 127 -0.71 -9.90 -6.58
N LEU A 128 0.29 -10.10 -7.45
CA LEU A 128 0.10 -10.03 -8.90
C LEU A 128 -0.74 -11.19 -9.44
N ARG A 129 -0.66 -12.37 -8.82
CA ARG A 129 -1.56 -13.49 -9.14
C ARG A 129 -3.01 -13.13 -8.80
N PHE A 130 -3.24 -12.49 -7.66
CA PHE A 130 -4.55 -11.94 -7.32
C PHE A 130 -5.01 -10.88 -8.33
N LYS A 131 -4.14 -9.94 -8.68
CA LYS A 131 -4.43 -8.90 -9.68
C LYS A 131 -4.90 -9.51 -11.01
N ALA A 132 -4.26 -10.59 -11.45
CA ALA A 132 -4.62 -11.30 -12.68
C ALA A 132 -6.02 -11.94 -12.65
N CYS A 133 -6.56 -12.21 -11.46
CA CYS A 133 -7.93 -12.69 -11.27
C CYS A 133 -9.00 -11.60 -11.42
N ILE A 134 -8.61 -10.32 -11.49
CA ILE A 134 -9.52 -9.18 -11.54
C ILE A 134 -9.55 -8.58 -12.94
N SER A 135 -10.75 -8.29 -13.45
CA SER A 135 -10.93 -7.64 -14.74
C SER A 135 -10.54 -6.17 -14.71
N ARG A 136 -10.08 -5.63 -15.83
CA ARG A 136 -9.87 -4.19 -16.05
C ARG A 136 -8.72 -3.57 -15.25
N LEU A 137 -7.78 -4.37 -14.74
CA LEU A 137 -6.62 -3.91 -14.01
C LEU A 137 -5.29 -4.04 -14.76
N ASP A 138 -5.32 -4.26 -16.08
CA ASP A 138 -4.11 -4.55 -16.85
C ASP A 138 -3.04 -3.45 -16.74
N ASP A 139 -3.46 -2.19 -16.76
CA ASP A 139 -2.58 -1.03 -16.65
C ASP A 139 -2.47 -0.44 -15.23
N ALA A 140 -3.28 -0.91 -14.29
CA ALA A 140 -3.27 -0.43 -12.90
C ALA A 140 -2.09 -1.02 -12.12
N PHE A 141 -1.52 -0.22 -11.20
CA PHE A 141 -0.59 -0.71 -10.20
C PHE A 141 -1.31 -1.10 -8.93
N PHE A 142 -0.80 -2.11 -8.25
CA PHE A 142 -1.06 -2.30 -6.83
C PHE A 142 -0.08 -1.43 -6.06
N CYS A 143 -0.62 -0.41 -5.40
CA CYS A 143 0.15 0.53 -4.60
C CYS A 143 0.03 0.15 -3.13
N LEU A 144 1.14 -0.25 -2.53
CA LEU A 144 1.21 -0.76 -1.17
C LEU A 144 1.61 0.38 -0.24
N TYR A 145 0.70 0.79 0.61
CA TYR A 145 0.94 1.82 1.61
C TYR A 145 1.38 1.19 2.94
N PHE A 146 2.54 1.62 3.39
CA PHE A 146 3.10 1.29 4.69
C PHE A 146 3.03 2.53 5.59
N PRO A 147 2.11 2.60 6.56
CA PRO A 147 1.98 3.76 7.45
C PRO A 147 3.28 4.08 8.21
N PRO A 148 3.45 5.32 8.70
CA PRO A 148 4.62 5.67 9.48
C PRO A 148 4.72 4.78 10.72
N GLU A 149 5.95 4.48 11.12
CA GLU A 149 6.20 3.66 12.29
C GLU A 149 5.69 4.36 13.56
N GLN A 150 4.91 3.63 14.34
CA GLN A 150 4.36 4.13 15.60
C GLN A 150 5.27 3.81 16.78
N GLU A 151 6.08 2.75 16.69
CA GLU A 151 6.98 2.34 17.75
C GLU A 151 8.33 3.08 17.64
N ARG A 152 8.73 3.76 18.69
CA ARG A 152 10.00 4.47 18.75
C ARG A 152 11.17 3.49 18.76
N GLY A 153 12.18 3.75 17.94
CA GLY A 153 13.45 3.03 17.94
C GLY A 153 13.65 2.00 16.83
N TYR A 154 12.63 1.72 16.03
CA TYR A 154 12.75 0.84 14.89
C TYR A 154 12.63 1.59 13.56
N SER A 155 13.39 1.16 12.56
CA SER A 155 13.35 1.74 11.21
C SER A 155 13.29 0.65 10.16
N ARG A 156 12.34 0.74 9.24
CA ARG A 156 12.18 -0.17 8.10
C ARG A 156 13.12 0.14 6.93
N THR A 157 14.00 1.12 7.05
CA THR A 157 14.89 1.53 5.95
C THR A 157 15.68 0.37 5.37
N GLY A 158 16.24 -0.46 6.25
CA GLY A 158 17.00 -1.66 5.82
C GLY A 158 16.11 -2.65 5.07
N TRP A 159 14.91 -2.91 5.56
CA TRP A 159 13.95 -3.80 4.90
C TRP A 159 13.58 -3.28 3.50
N PHE A 160 13.20 -2.01 3.35
CA PHE A 160 12.93 -1.41 2.04
C PHE A 160 14.15 -1.51 1.11
N GLY A 161 15.35 -1.23 1.63
CA GLY A 161 16.58 -1.35 0.87
C GLY A 161 16.83 -2.75 0.32
N ASN A 162 16.58 -3.78 1.12
CA ASN A 162 16.70 -5.18 0.71
C ASN A 162 15.65 -5.56 -0.33
N VAL A 163 14.39 -5.17 -0.11
CA VAL A 163 13.30 -5.40 -1.07
C VAL A 163 13.60 -4.77 -2.43
N LEU A 164 14.11 -3.54 -2.45
CA LEU A 164 14.47 -2.87 -3.69
C LEU A 164 15.65 -3.54 -4.41
N LYS A 165 16.64 -4.05 -3.66
CA LYS A 165 17.78 -4.81 -4.23
C LYS A 165 17.36 -6.15 -4.83
N GLU A 166 16.45 -6.85 -4.17
CA GLU A 166 15.91 -8.12 -4.67
C GLU A 166 15.02 -7.92 -5.90
N GLY A 167 14.48 -6.72 -6.06
CA GLY A 167 13.65 -6.31 -7.17
C GLY A 167 12.14 -6.35 -6.84
N VAL A 168 11.47 -5.29 -7.23
CA VAL A 168 10.02 -5.16 -7.16
C VAL A 168 9.46 -5.33 -8.56
N PRO A 169 8.55 -6.30 -8.79
CA PRO A 169 8.05 -6.57 -10.12
C PRO A 169 7.23 -5.41 -10.68
N GLN A 170 7.10 -5.37 -11.99
CA GLN A 170 6.18 -4.44 -12.66
C GLN A 170 4.75 -4.70 -12.20
N GLY A 171 4.01 -3.64 -11.93
CA GLY A 171 2.64 -3.71 -11.40
C GLY A 171 2.54 -3.53 -9.88
N ILE A 172 3.66 -3.55 -9.16
CA ILE A 172 3.74 -3.25 -7.72
C ILE A 172 4.47 -1.92 -7.51
N ARG A 173 3.91 -1.08 -6.66
CA ARG A 173 4.53 0.13 -6.12
C ARG A 173 4.37 0.16 -4.61
N MET A 174 5.30 0.77 -3.92
CA MET A 174 5.26 0.98 -2.48
C MET A 174 5.25 2.47 -2.16
N THR A 175 4.55 2.87 -1.12
CA THR A 175 4.60 4.23 -0.59
C THR A 175 4.63 4.21 0.93
N THR A 176 5.37 5.13 1.52
CA THR A 176 5.47 5.30 2.96
C THR A 176 5.66 6.76 3.32
N ILE A 177 5.56 7.07 4.62
CA ILE A 177 5.75 8.41 5.17
C ILE A 177 7.00 8.41 6.05
N ASP A 178 7.86 9.41 5.88
CA ASP A 178 9.02 9.67 6.74
C ASP A 178 8.94 11.08 7.33
N LEU A 179 9.23 11.19 8.62
CA LEU A 179 9.13 12.45 9.34
C LEU A 179 10.39 13.30 9.16
N LYS A 180 10.23 14.58 8.86
CA LYS A 180 11.34 15.53 8.67
C LYS A 180 12.33 15.56 9.82
N LYS A 181 11.87 15.38 11.07
CA LYS A 181 12.74 15.39 12.27
C LYS A 181 13.51 14.10 12.50
N ASN A 182 12.99 12.99 11.99
CA ASN A 182 13.54 11.64 12.22
C ASN A 182 13.86 10.95 10.90
N ARG A 183 14.31 11.73 9.89
CA ARG A 183 14.53 11.24 8.54
C ARG A 183 15.42 10.02 8.55
N SER A 184 14.82 8.84 8.35
CA SER A 184 15.47 7.53 8.37
C SER A 184 15.75 7.00 6.95
N ILE A 185 14.99 7.48 5.96
CA ILE A 185 15.14 7.07 4.56
C ILE A 185 15.87 8.17 3.80
N ARG A 186 17.02 7.84 3.20
CA ARG A 186 17.85 8.76 2.42
C ARG A 186 17.98 8.28 0.98
#